data_af2ff527efaff44e051010326b9603f2
#
_entry.id   af2ff527efaff44e051010326b9603f2
#
_cell.length_a   1.000
_cell.length_b   1.000
_cell.length_c   1.000
_cell.angle_alpha   90.00
_cell.angle_beta   90.00
_cell.angle_gamma   90.00
#
_symmetry.space_group_name_H-M   'P 1'
#
loop_
_entity.id
_entity.type
_entity.pdbx_description
1 polymer ?
#
loop_
_entity_poly.entity_id
_entity_poly.type
_entity_poly.pdbx_seq_one_letter_code
_entity_poly.pdbx_strand_id
1 'polypeptide(L)'
;LKDIVIKYKSLAGFDTPYVPGWDTHGLPIEHAAIKILGLNRHELDPLQLRQECKDYALKCLDMQREDFKRLGVCADWANPYITLLPEYEAKQIEVFGNMAKNGHIYKGLKTVYWCTSCETALAEAEVEYAEKKSHAIYVKFPLVDAKNNLPAGVDQDKVFAIIWTTTPWTLPANVAIAVGPELEYSWVKIGEEVYFFATG
;
A
#
# COMPACT_ATOMS: atom_id res chain seq x y z
N LEU A 1 -27.12 -1.45 -7.99
CA LEU A 1 -27.02 -1.84 -9.40
C LEU A 1 -27.18 -3.36 -9.59
N LYS A 2 -26.42 -4.21 -8.92
CA LYS A 2 -26.52 -5.68 -9.09
C LYS A 2 -27.94 -6.20 -8.85
N ASP A 3 -28.58 -5.79 -7.77
CA ASP A 3 -29.96 -6.18 -7.45
C ASP A 3 -30.96 -5.75 -8.53
N ILE A 4 -30.83 -4.53 -9.06
CA ILE A 4 -31.67 -4.05 -10.16
C ILE A 4 -31.52 -4.91 -11.41
N VAL A 5 -30.28 -5.27 -11.76
CA VAL A 5 -30.01 -6.13 -12.93
C VAL A 5 -30.63 -7.52 -12.75
N ILE A 6 -30.50 -8.11 -11.57
CA ILE A 6 -31.05 -9.41 -11.24
C ILE A 6 -32.58 -9.38 -11.31
N LYS A 7 -33.21 -8.41 -10.67
CA LYS A 7 -34.68 -8.26 -10.67
C LYS A 7 -35.21 -7.99 -12.08
N TYR A 8 -34.57 -7.10 -12.85
CA TYR A 8 -34.95 -6.84 -14.20
C TYR A 8 -34.90 -8.08 -15.10
N LYS A 9 -33.79 -8.83 -15.03
CA LYS A 9 -33.62 -10.04 -15.84
C LYS A 9 -34.57 -11.14 -15.41
N SER A 10 -34.80 -11.33 -14.11
CA SER A 10 -35.79 -12.27 -13.59
C SER A 10 -37.20 -11.95 -14.10
N LEU A 11 -37.63 -10.68 -14.02
CA LEU A 11 -38.90 -10.21 -14.56
C LEU A 11 -39.02 -10.38 -16.08
N ALA A 12 -37.92 -10.35 -16.80
CA ALA A 12 -37.84 -10.62 -18.22
C ALA A 12 -37.80 -12.11 -18.58
N GLY A 13 -37.97 -13.02 -17.62
CA GLY A 13 -38.05 -14.47 -17.83
C GLY A 13 -36.71 -15.19 -17.89
N PHE A 14 -35.61 -14.54 -17.50
CA PHE A 14 -34.32 -15.22 -17.37
C PHE A 14 -34.16 -15.91 -16.02
N ASP A 15 -33.44 -17.04 -16.00
CA ASP A 15 -32.94 -17.62 -14.77
C ASP A 15 -31.78 -16.75 -14.23
N THR A 16 -31.92 -16.26 -13.01
CA THR A 16 -30.97 -15.30 -12.41
C THR A 16 -30.54 -15.77 -11.01
N PRO A 17 -29.81 -16.88 -10.91
CA PRO A 17 -29.30 -17.34 -9.62
C PRO A 17 -28.34 -16.28 -9.04
N TYR A 18 -28.53 -15.94 -7.78
CA TYR A 18 -27.70 -15.01 -7.07
C TYR A 18 -27.23 -15.60 -5.75
N VAL A 19 -25.94 -15.88 -5.67
CA VAL A 19 -25.26 -16.33 -4.45
C VAL A 19 -24.57 -15.12 -3.82
N PRO A 20 -25.02 -14.66 -2.64
CA PRO A 20 -24.37 -13.55 -1.96
C PRO A 20 -23.01 -14.00 -1.41
N GLY A 21 -22.07 -13.07 -1.34
CA GLY A 21 -20.74 -13.34 -0.80
C GLY A 21 -20.20 -12.21 0.03
N TRP A 22 -19.40 -12.55 1.04
CA TRP A 22 -18.75 -11.61 1.92
C TRP A 22 -17.24 -11.79 1.89
N ASP A 23 -16.52 -10.69 1.67
CA ASP A 23 -15.11 -10.57 1.96
C ASP A 23 -14.95 -10.24 3.45
N THR A 24 -14.40 -11.19 4.20
CA THR A 24 -14.35 -11.16 5.65
C THR A 24 -12.92 -11.06 6.19
N HIS A 25 -11.98 -10.63 5.37
CA HIS A 25 -10.59 -10.43 5.75
C HIS A 25 -10.17 -8.98 5.59
N GLY A 26 -9.00 -8.67 6.14
CA GLY A 26 -8.26 -7.47 5.85
C GLY A 26 -8.31 -6.41 6.93
N LEU A 27 -7.57 -5.35 6.65
CA LEU A 27 -7.31 -4.22 7.53
C LEU A 27 -8.58 -3.49 8.04
N PRO A 28 -9.65 -3.30 7.24
CA PRO A 28 -10.86 -2.65 7.73
C PRO A 28 -11.53 -3.38 8.89
N ILE A 29 -11.53 -4.72 8.85
CA ILE A 29 -12.11 -5.54 9.93
C ILE A 29 -11.22 -5.48 11.18
N GLU A 30 -9.91 -5.63 11.02
CA GLU A 30 -8.96 -5.53 12.12
C GLU A 30 -9.05 -4.18 12.84
N HIS A 31 -9.04 -3.07 12.08
CA HIS A 31 -9.20 -1.73 12.63
C HIS A 31 -10.52 -1.54 13.38
N ALA A 32 -11.62 -1.99 12.80
CA ALA A 32 -12.91 -1.86 13.42
C ALA A 32 -13.01 -2.70 14.70
N ALA A 33 -12.53 -3.94 14.69
CA ALA A 33 -12.50 -4.81 15.85
C ALA A 33 -11.66 -4.20 17.00
N ILE A 34 -10.44 -3.79 16.72
CA ILE A 34 -9.55 -3.14 17.70
C ILE A 34 -10.19 -1.88 18.29
N LYS A 35 -10.77 -1.01 17.44
CA LYS A 35 -11.38 0.25 17.87
C LYS A 35 -12.63 0.04 18.72
N ILE A 36 -13.52 -0.86 18.30
CA ILE A 36 -14.81 -1.09 18.98
C ILE A 36 -14.62 -1.85 20.29
N LEU A 37 -13.72 -2.81 20.31
CA LEU A 37 -13.42 -3.61 21.48
C LEU A 37 -12.43 -2.94 22.45
N GLY A 38 -11.85 -1.79 22.06
CA GLY A 38 -10.86 -1.08 22.87
C GLY A 38 -9.57 -1.87 23.10
N LEU A 39 -9.21 -2.72 22.16
CA LEU A 39 -8.08 -3.63 22.28
C LEU A 39 -6.76 -2.92 21.94
N ASN A 40 -5.69 -3.33 22.62
CA ASN A 40 -4.34 -2.95 22.22
C ASN A 40 -3.73 -4.09 21.41
N ARG A 41 -3.52 -3.86 20.12
CA ARG A 41 -2.96 -4.86 19.17
C ARG A 41 -1.64 -5.48 19.63
N HIS A 42 -0.78 -4.70 20.31
CA HIS A 42 0.54 -5.15 20.77
C HIS A 42 0.50 -5.99 22.05
N GLU A 43 -0.65 -6.01 22.74
CA GLU A 43 -0.85 -6.74 23.99
C GLU A 43 -1.63 -8.04 23.78
N LEU A 44 -2.20 -8.23 22.58
CA LEU A 44 -3.01 -9.39 22.27
C LEU A 44 -2.16 -10.53 21.68
N ASP A 45 -2.48 -11.74 22.08
CA ASP A 45 -2.01 -12.92 21.35
C ASP A 45 -2.58 -12.92 19.92
N PRO A 46 -1.77 -13.23 18.89
CA PRO A 46 -2.24 -13.25 17.50
C PRO A 46 -3.45 -14.15 17.24
N LEU A 47 -3.58 -15.26 17.97
CA LEU A 47 -4.74 -16.14 17.84
C LEU A 47 -6.00 -15.50 18.42
N GLN A 48 -5.87 -14.81 19.55
CA GLN A 48 -6.97 -14.07 20.14
C GLN A 48 -7.43 -12.94 19.22
N LEU A 49 -6.50 -12.15 18.67
CA LEU A 49 -6.85 -11.09 17.71
C LEU A 49 -7.60 -11.64 16.50
N ARG A 50 -7.16 -12.77 15.95
CA ARG A 50 -7.84 -13.44 14.84
C ARG A 50 -9.25 -13.87 15.19
N GLN A 51 -9.46 -14.39 16.41
CA GLN A 51 -10.79 -14.80 16.86
C GLN A 51 -11.72 -13.59 17.00
N GLU A 52 -11.25 -12.51 17.60
CA GLU A 52 -12.03 -11.26 17.75
C GLU A 52 -12.40 -10.67 16.38
N CYS A 53 -11.48 -10.65 15.44
CA CYS A 53 -11.76 -10.20 14.06
C CYS A 53 -12.81 -11.09 13.38
N LYS A 54 -12.71 -12.41 13.54
CA LYS A 54 -13.67 -13.38 13.00
C LYS A 54 -15.06 -13.15 13.58
N ASP A 55 -15.18 -13.03 14.89
CA ASP A 55 -16.47 -12.84 15.57
C ASP A 55 -17.11 -11.50 15.18
N TYR A 56 -16.30 -10.46 15.07
CA TYR A 56 -16.74 -9.17 14.55
C TYR A 56 -17.24 -9.26 13.10
N ALA A 57 -16.49 -9.90 12.22
CA ALA A 57 -16.86 -10.07 10.81
C ALA A 57 -18.19 -10.84 10.67
N LEU A 58 -18.37 -11.95 11.40
CA LEU A 58 -19.58 -12.74 11.36
C LEU A 58 -20.80 -11.97 11.90
N LYS A 59 -20.62 -11.18 12.96
CA LYS A 59 -21.67 -10.29 13.47
C LYS A 59 -22.09 -9.25 12.43
N CYS A 60 -21.14 -8.62 11.73
CA CYS A 60 -21.44 -7.66 10.67
C CYS A 60 -22.13 -8.33 9.48
N LEU A 61 -21.73 -9.56 9.14
CA LEU A 61 -22.35 -10.34 8.08
C LEU A 61 -23.83 -10.59 8.37
N ASP A 62 -24.15 -11.02 9.58
CA ASP A 62 -25.55 -11.28 9.96
C ASP A 62 -26.40 -10.02 9.93
N MET A 63 -25.88 -8.90 10.41
CA MET A 63 -26.54 -7.59 10.32
C MET A 63 -26.82 -7.22 8.86
N GLN A 64 -25.82 -7.28 8.00
CA GLN A 64 -25.95 -6.94 6.58
C GLN A 64 -26.90 -7.88 5.85
N ARG A 65 -26.90 -9.18 6.16
CA ARG A 65 -27.83 -10.16 5.60
C ARG A 65 -29.29 -9.75 5.88
N GLU A 66 -29.62 -9.38 7.10
CA GLU A 66 -30.98 -8.96 7.46
C GLU A 66 -31.35 -7.61 6.81
N ASP A 67 -30.41 -6.68 6.72
CA ASP A 67 -30.64 -5.41 6.03
C ASP A 67 -30.91 -5.61 4.52
N PHE A 68 -30.16 -6.47 3.86
CA PHE A 68 -30.38 -6.79 2.45
C PHE A 68 -31.70 -7.53 2.20
N LYS A 69 -32.07 -8.46 3.09
CA LYS A 69 -33.40 -9.10 3.06
C LYS A 69 -34.53 -8.09 3.21
N ARG A 70 -34.37 -7.14 4.16
CA ARG A 70 -35.34 -6.05 4.35
C ARG A 70 -35.47 -5.14 3.13
N LEU A 71 -34.38 -4.92 2.40
CA LEU A 71 -34.39 -4.18 1.13
C LEU A 71 -34.99 -4.98 -0.05
N GLY A 72 -35.40 -6.22 0.20
CA GLY A 72 -36.02 -7.08 -0.80
C GLY A 72 -35.05 -7.67 -1.81
N VAL A 73 -33.78 -7.82 -1.45
CA VAL A 73 -32.80 -8.51 -2.31
C VAL A 73 -33.10 -10.01 -2.34
N CYS A 74 -33.37 -10.53 -3.53
CA CYS A 74 -33.61 -11.95 -3.76
C CYS A 74 -32.26 -12.67 -4.02
N ALA A 75 -31.89 -13.56 -3.10
CA ALA A 75 -30.63 -14.27 -3.16
C ALA A 75 -30.72 -15.63 -2.41
N ASP A 76 -29.76 -16.51 -2.64
CA ASP A 76 -29.60 -17.73 -1.85
C ASP A 76 -28.92 -17.41 -0.51
N TRP A 77 -29.72 -16.92 0.43
CA TRP A 77 -29.26 -16.51 1.77
C TRP A 77 -28.86 -17.71 2.63
N ALA A 78 -29.27 -18.93 2.26
CA ALA A 78 -28.95 -20.16 3.00
C ALA A 78 -27.53 -20.64 2.70
N ASN A 79 -27.05 -20.42 1.49
CA ASN A 79 -25.77 -20.92 1.01
C ASN A 79 -24.87 -19.79 0.47
N PRO A 80 -24.56 -18.76 1.26
CA PRO A 80 -23.64 -17.70 0.85
C PRO A 80 -22.20 -18.24 0.77
N TYR A 81 -21.34 -17.60 -0.01
CA TYR A 81 -19.91 -17.83 0.17
C TYR A 81 -19.31 -16.79 1.12
N ILE A 82 -18.42 -17.24 1.99
CA ILE A 82 -17.78 -16.43 3.02
C ILE A 82 -16.28 -16.71 2.96
N THR A 83 -15.47 -15.70 2.73
CA THR A 83 -14.04 -15.88 2.43
C THR A 83 -13.21 -16.41 3.61
N LEU A 84 -13.69 -16.26 4.86
CA LEU A 84 -13.03 -16.81 6.06
C LEU A 84 -13.34 -18.30 6.33
N LEU A 85 -14.21 -18.92 5.53
CA LEU A 85 -14.49 -20.34 5.71
C LEU A 85 -13.30 -21.19 5.25
N PRO A 86 -12.96 -22.27 5.97
CA PRO A 86 -11.81 -23.11 5.64
C PRO A 86 -11.85 -23.69 4.22
N GLU A 87 -13.01 -24.00 3.69
CA GLU A 87 -13.19 -24.51 2.33
C GLU A 87 -12.83 -23.47 1.27
N TYR A 88 -13.15 -22.20 1.53
CA TYR A 88 -12.79 -21.09 0.66
C TYR A 88 -11.28 -20.83 0.70
N GLU A 89 -10.70 -20.77 1.88
CA GLU A 89 -9.26 -20.58 2.07
C GLU A 89 -8.45 -21.74 1.43
N ALA A 90 -8.90 -22.98 1.62
CA ALA A 90 -8.26 -24.14 0.99
C ALA A 90 -8.25 -24.03 -0.54
N LYS A 91 -9.34 -23.53 -1.12
CA LYS A 91 -9.43 -23.34 -2.58
C LYS A 91 -8.50 -22.23 -3.07
N GLN A 92 -8.36 -21.15 -2.33
CA GLN A 92 -7.39 -20.10 -2.64
C GLN A 92 -5.95 -20.63 -2.62
N ILE A 93 -5.60 -21.44 -1.61
CA ILE A 93 -4.27 -22.04 -1.50
C ILE A 93 -4.01 -23.01 -2.67
N GLU A 94 -5.01 -23.81 -3.06
CA GLU A 94 -4.89 -24.70 -4.21
C GLU A 94 -4.61 -23.92 -5.51
N VAL A 95 -5.37 -22.86 -5.77
CA VAL A 95 -5.18 -22.01 -6.96
C VAL A 95 -3.80 -21.35 -6.94
N PHE A 96 -3.39 -20.78 -5.80
CA PHE A 96 -2.07 -20.19 -5.63
C PHE A 96 -0.95 -21.20 -5.90
N GLY A 97 -1.08 -22.44 -5.37
CA GLY A 97 -0.13 -23.52 -5.60
C GLY A 97 -0.03 -23.91 -7.07
N ASN A 98 -1.14 -23.94 -7.79
CA ASN A 98 -1.15 -24.23 -9.23
C ASN A 98 -0.48 -23.11 -10.04
N MET A 99 -0.72 -21.85 -9.69
CA MET A 99 -0.03 -20.71 -10.30
C MET A 99 1.49 -20.76 -10.06
N ALA A 100 1.91 -21.12 -8.85
CA ALA A 100 3.32 -21.28 -8.52
C ALA A 100 3.98 -22.43 -9.31
N LYS A 101 3.32 -23.58 -9.42
CA LYS A 101 3.80 -24.73 -10.23
C LYS A 101 3.97 -24.36 -11.71
N ASN A 102 3.12 -23.50 -12.23
CA ASN A 102 3.18 -23.03 -13.62
C ASN A 102 4.17 -21.87 -13.82
N GLY A 103 4.93 -21.46 -12.80
CA GLY A 103 5.95 -20.42 -12.89
C GLY A 103 5.41 -18.97 -12.92
N HIS A 104 4.13 -18.77 -12.61
CA HIS A 104 3.52 -17.42 -12.60
C HIS A 104 3.82 -16.63 -11.33
N ILE A 105 4.33 -17.30 -10.28
CA ILE A 105 4.62 -16.69 -8.99
C ILE A 105 6.09 -16.87 -8.65
N TYR A 106 6.76 -15.80 -8.29
CA TYR A 106 8.14 -15.78 -7.84
C TYR A 106 8.35 -14.78 -6.72
N LYS A 107 9.35 -15.02 -5.88
CA LYS A 107 9.74 -14.08 -4.82
C LYS A 107 10.65 -12.99 -5.40
N GLY A 108 10.30 -11.75 -5.16
CA GLY A 108 11.07 -10.58 -5.57
C GLY A 108 10.95 -9.42 -4.59
N LEU A 109 11.83 -8.42 -4.75
CA LEU A 109 11.76 -7.17 -4.01
C LEU A 109 11.06 -6.12 -4.87
N LYS A 110 10.08 -5.44 -4.28
CA LYS A 110 9.36 -4.34 -4.89
C LYS A 110 9.05 -3.29 -3.82
N THR A 111 9.15 -2.02 -4.16
CA THR A 111 8.66 -0.95 -3.30
C THR A 111 7.16 -1.04 -3.15
N VAL A 112 6.66 -0.86 -1.93
CA VAL A 112 5.24 -0.89 -1.59
C VAL A 112 4.89 0.28 -0.69
N TYR A 113 3.63 0.70 -0.71
CA TYR A 113 3.10 1.61 0.31
C TYR A 113 3.10 0.91 1.67
N TRP A 114 3.53 1.60 2.69
CA TRP A 114 3.60 1.09 4.05
C TRP A 114 2.96 2.05 5.03
N CYS A 115 2.06 1.56 5.86
CA CYS A 115 1.49 2.31 6.97
C CYS A 115 2.25 2.01 8.27
N THR A 116 2.91 3.01 8.83
CA THR A 116 3.66 2.87 10.09
C THR A 116 2.76 2.68 11.32
N SER A 117 1.51 3.15 11.26
CA SER A 117 0.54 2.96 12.34
C SER A 117 -0.12 1.59 12.31
N CYS A 118 -0.38 1.06 11.11
CA CYS A 118 -0.95 -0.28 10.93
C CYS A 118 0.12 -1.36 10.84
N GLU A 119 1.39 -0.98 10.67
CA GLU A 119 2.54 -1.88 10.51
C GLU A 119 2.34 -2.91 9.39
N THR A 120 1.78 -2.45 8.27
CA THR A 120 1.46 -3.30 7.12
C THR A 120 1.65 -2.59 5.79
N ALA A 121 1.86 -3.36 4.73
CA ALA A 121 1.77 -2.88 3.37
C ALA A 121 0.33 -2.50 3.03
N LEU A 122 0.16 -1.50 2.17
CA LEU A 122 -1.14 -1.06 1.67
C LEU A 122 -1.26 -1.34 0.18
N ALA A 123 -2.44 -1.74 -0.25
CA ALA A 123 -2.83 -1.67 -1.64
C ALA A 123 -3.05 -0.21 -2.06
N GLU A 124 -2.94 0.09 -3.34
CA GLU A 124 -3.12 1.46 -3.85
C GLU A 124 -4.49 2.06 -3.48
N ALA A 125 -5.53 1.23 -3.49
CA ALA A 125 -6.89 1.64 -3.11
C ALA A 125 -7.08 1.94 -1.61
N GLU A 126 -6.13 1.53 -0.77
CA GLU A 126 -6.14 1.76 0.68
C GLU A 126 -5.37 3.02 1.08
N VAL A 127 -4.71 3.67 0.11
CA VAL A 127 -3.91 4.88 0.35
C VAL A 127 -4.83 6.10 0.33
N GLU A 128 -4.83 6.83 1.44
CA GLU A 128 -5.53 8.11 1.55
C GLU A 128 -4.54 9.27 1.44
N TYR A 129 -4.93 10.30 0.68
CA TYR A 129 -4.12 11.49 0.47
C TYR A 129 -4.66 12.66 1.28
N ALA A 130 -3.77 13.39 1.94
CA ALA A 130 -4.11 14.58 2.71
C ALA A 130 -3.02 15.64 2.55
N GLU A 131 -3.42 16.91 2.69
CA GLU A 131 -2.49 18.02 2.74
C GLU A 131 -1.60 17.90 3.98
N LYS A 132 -0.28 17.89 3.77
CA LYS A 132 0.70 17.76 4.83
C LYS A 132 1.86 18.73 4.61
N LYS A 133 2.27 19.45 5.66
CA LYS A 133 3.50 20.24 5.63
C LYS A 133 4.71 19.31 5.78
N SER A 134 5.65 19.42 4.86
CA SER A 134 6.93 18.72 4.88
C SER A 134 8.07 19.72 4.79
N HIS A 135 9.20 19.41 5.43
CA HIS A 135 10.41 20.22 5.29
C HIS A 135 11.07 19.90 3.95
N ALA A 136 11.31 20.96 3.17
CA ALA A 136 12.18 20.89 2.01
C ALA A 136 13.58 21.32 2.42
N ILE A 137 14.60 20.53 2.08
CA ILE A 137 15.98 20.81 2.44
C ILE A 137 16.90 20.68 1.25
N TYR A 138 17.95 21.46 1.24
CA TYR A 138 19.11 21.29 0.39
C TYR A 138 20.22 20.61 1.18
N VAL A 139 20.84 19.63 0.58
CA VAL A 139 21.94 18.87 1.22
C VAL A 139 23.15 18.92 0.32
N LYS A 140 24.29 19.24 0.88
CA LYS A 140 25.58 19.19 0.19
C LYS A 140 26.31 17.89 0.50
N PHE A 141 26.75 17.20 -0.53
CA PHE A 141 27.60 16.03 -0.44
C PHE A 141 28.98 16.34 -0.97
N PRO A 142 30.07 16.04 -0.24
CA PRO A 142 31.41 16.26 -0.71
C PRO A 142 31.67 15.44 -1.99
N LEU A 143 32.31 16.06 -2.97
CA LEU A 143 32.69 15.39 -4.19
C LEU A 143 33.99 14.61 -3.96
N VAL A 144 33.93 13.29 -4.03
CA VAL A 144 35.07 12.41 -3.85
C VAL A 144 35.63 12.05 -5.23
N ASP A 145 36.88 12.33 -5.48
CA ASP A 145 37.61 11.97 -6.72
C ASP A 145 37.08 12.61 -8.03
N ALA A 146 37.16 13.92 -8.09
CA ALA A 146 36.81 14.67 -9.31
C ALA A 146 37.96 14.84 -10.32
N LYS A 147 39.03 14.08 -10.19
CA LYS A 147 40.39 14.13 -10.81
C LYS A 147 40.49 14.76 -12.18
N ASN A 148 39.87 15.32 -12.90
CA ASN A 148 40.05 16.05 -14.17
C ASN A 148 38.81 16.80 -14.66
N ASN A 149 37.75 16.83 -13.84
CA ASN A 149 36.49 17.41 -14.24
C ASN A 149 36.15 18.69 -13.45
N LEU A 150 37.06 19.18 -12.62
CA LEU A 150 36.88 20.44 -11.88
C LEU A 150 37.27 21.65 -12.72
N PRO A 151 36.61 22.79 -12.53
CA PRO A 151 37.07 24.06 -13.11
C PRO A 151 38.50 24.38 -12.65
N ALA A 152 39.26 25.06 -13.48
CA ALA A 152 40.67 25.40 -13.19
C ALA A 152 40.76 26.23 -11.89
N GLY A 153 41.68 25.82 -11.00
CA GLY A 153 41.95 26.53 -9.74
C GLY A 153 40.95 26.23 -8.60
N VAL A 154 40.12 25.23 -8.73
CA VAL A 154 39.19 24.80 -7.67
C VAL A 154 39.84 23.72 -6.82
N ASP A 155 39.81 23.92 -5.51
CA ASP A 155 40.22 22.95 -4.51
C ASP A 155 39.15 21.87 -4.35
N GLN A 156 39.52 20.60 -4.57
CA GLN A 156 38.57 19.46 -4.51
C GLN A 156 37.90 19.31 -3.15
N ASP A 157 38.60 19.61 -2.06
CA ASP A 157 38.07 19.46 -0.70
C ASP A 157 36.96 20.48 -0.38
N LYS A 158 36.79 21.49 -1.26
CA LYS A 158 35.76 22.53 -1.15
C LYS A 158 34.65 22.40 -2.21
N VAL A 159 34.53 21.23 -2.82
CA VAL A 159 33.53 20.97 -3.86
C VAL A 159 32.44 20.05 -3.36
N PHE A 160 31.19 20.45 -3.59
CA PHE A 160 30.01 19.73 -3.13
C PHE A 160 28.98 19.59 -4.24
N ALA A 161 28.37 18.42 -4.32
CA ALA A 161 27.13 18.23 -5.09
C ALA A 161 25.92 18.60 -4.22
N ILE A 162 25.00 19.37 -4.77
CA ILE A 162 23.77 19.79 -4.07
C ILE A 162 22.60 18.95 -4.56
N ILE A 163 21.86 18.40 -3.62
CA ILE A 163 20.54 17.83 -3.87
C ILE A 163 19.46 18.62 -3.13
N TRP A 164 18.25 18.53 -3.64
CA TRP A 164 17.05 19.02 -2.96
C TRP A 164 16.10 17.85 -2.70
N THR A 165 15.48 17.84 -1.53
CA THR A 165 14.50 16.80 -1.18
C THR A 165 13.42 17.35 -0.23
N THR A 166 12.19 16.81 -0.38
CA THR A 166 11.10 16.95 0.57
C THR A 166 10.95 15.73 1.49
N THR A 167 11.84 14.75 1.35
CA THR A 167 11.82 13.48 2.10
C THR A 167 13.15 13.26 2.84
N PRO A 168 13.50 14.10 3.83
CA PRO A 168 14.81 14.07 4.49
C PRO A 168 15.10 12.77 5.23
N TRP A 169 14.09 12.00 5.60
CA TRP A 169 14.25 10.69 6.26
C TRP A 169 14.85 9.60 5.36
N THR A 170 14.98 9.86 4.06
CA THR A 170 15.67 8.93 3.12
C THR A 170 17.19 9.08 3.14
N LEU A 171 17.73 10.17 3.69
CA LEU A 171 19.17 10.46 3.71
C LEU A 171 20.02 9.39 4.41
N PRO A 172 19.61 8.79 5.54
CA PRO A 172 20.41 7.75 6.19
C PRO A 172 20.66 6.51 5.31
N ALA A 173 19.81 6.25 4.33
CA ALA A 173 19.94 5.13 3.39
C ALA A 173 20.55 5.57 2.02
N ASN A 174 20.98 6.81 1.88
CA ASN A 174 21.57 7.31 0.63
C ASN A 174 22.94 6.67 0.40
N VAL A 175 23.16 6.18 -0.81
CA VAL A 175 24.42 5.54 -1.21
C VAL A 175 25.06 6.21 -2.43
N ALA A 176 24.32 7.03 -3.19
CA ALA A 176 24.80 7.70 -4.39
C ALA A 176 23.89 8.87 -4.78
N ILE A 177 24.43 9.74 -5.65
CA ILE A 177 23.68 10.79 -6.35
C ILE A 177 23.64 10.41 -7.83
N ALA A 178 22.44 10.32 -8.39
CA ALA A 178 22.25 10.13 -9.83
C ALA A 178 22.16 11.50 -10.53
N VAL A 179 22.80 11.61 -11.70
CA VAL A 179 22.71 12.78 -12.57
C VAL A 179 22.01 12.42 -13.86
N GLY A 180 21.22 13.33 -14.41
CA GLY A 180 20.56 13.15 -15.69
C GLY A 180 21.50 13.53 -16.85
N PRO A 181 21.78 12.65 -17.82
CA PRO A 181 22.70 12.96 -18.94
C PRO A 181 22.16 14.06 -19.87
N GLU A 182 20.85 14.27 -19.87
CA GLU A 182 20.18 15.29 -20.69
C GLU A 182 19.98 16.63 -19.97
N LEU A 183 20.42 16.73 -18.70
CA LEU A 183 20.27 17.94 -17.90
C LEU A 183 21.55 18.77 -17.94
N GLU A 184 21.37 20.09 -17.92
CA GLU A 184 22.50 21.01 -17.74
C GLU A 184 22.85 21.16 -16.26
N TYR A 185 24.14 21.19 -15.96
CA TYR A 185 24.65 21.35 -14.61
C TYR A 185 25.65 22.51 -14.56
N SER A 186 25.62 23.25 -13.48
CA SER A 186 26.50 24.39 -13.27
C SER A 186 27.37 24.23 -12.04
N TRP A 187 28.56 24.84 -12.15
CA TRP A 187 29.47 25.08 -11.04
C TRP A 187 29.27 26.50 -10.52
N VAL A 188 28.89 26.65 -9.27
CA VAL A 188 28.67 27.97 -8.66
C VAL A 188 29.56 28.11 -7.43
N LYS A 189 30.41 29.16 -7.46
CA LYS A 189 31.27 29.48 -6.33
C LYS A 189 30.58 30.44 -5.38
N ILE A 190 30.50 30.04 -4.11
CA ILE A 190 29.95 30.87 -3.02
C ILE A 190 30.99 30.90 -1.88
N GLY A 191 31.62 32.06 -1.71
CA GLY A 191 32.75 32.19 -0.77
C GLY A 191 33.93 31.33 -1.21
N GLU A 192 34.35 30.38 -0.40
CA GLU A 192 35.43 29.45 -0.69
C GLU A 192 34.94 28.10 -1.23
N GLU A 193 33.66 27.81 -1.16
CA GLU A 193 33.08 26.55 -1.59
C GLU A 193 32.53 26.62 -3.02
N VAL A 194 32.58 25.51 -3.73
CA VAL A 194 32.04 25.36 -5.09
C VAL A 194 30.96 24.29 -5.09
N TYR A 195 29.83 24.61 -5.65
CA TYR A 195 28.65 23.78 -5.66
C TYR A 195 28.30 23.33 -7.08
N PHE A 196 27.97 22.04 -7.21
CA PHE A 196 27.52 21.42 -8.46
C PHE A 196 26.05 21.04 -8.33
N PHE A 197 25.21 21.54 -9.23
CA PHE A 197 23.78 21.25 -9.26
C PHE A 197 23.16 21.47 -10.65
N ALA A 198 21.97 20.91 -10.86
CA ALA A 198 21.22 21.10 -12.11
C ALA A 198 20.70 22.55 -12.22
N THR A 199 20.80 23.11 -13.42
CA THR A 199 20.36 24.47 -13.79
C THR A 199 19.11 24.40 -14.66
N GLY A 200 18.02 23.87 -14.21
CA GLY A 200 16.82 23.79 -15.03
C GLY A 200 15.55 24.09 -14.25
#